data_1026258bf4fc954490305e1a3707d6c2
#
_entry.id   1026258bf4fc954490305e1a3707d6c2
#
_cell.length_a   1.000
_cell.length_b   1.000
_cell.length_c   1.000
_cell.angle_alpha   90.00
_cell.angle_beta   90.00
_cell.angle_gamma   90.00
#
_symmetry.space_group_name_H-M   'P 1'
#
loop_
_entity.id
_entity.type
_entity.pdbx_description
1 polymer ?
#
loop_
_entity_poly.entity_id
_entity_poly.type
_entity_poly.pdbx_seq_one_letter_code
_entity_poly.pdbx_strand_id
1 'polypeptide(L)'
;MTPSDSVVLDKPSPALPPQEAAPAQELTEAFCRWRNSVATLVQQTQAFCSRFPQDRDARLLLAESLRGAGMDDLAASEFEKLLDNCPANELLRVEQGLAQCRADRSYFPPSFQERLSTAEYAAGHNAEVWRAYAWREIQRGREIVRMIRQVTPLRGKRVLDVGSGYGGMLISMAEQGAAVTGIEIDSERARMGKQRLGELRLEVPYLEGDICEPGIEAKLGQFDVVVCQDVLEHVLDPSAVIRSLCTMMKSGGVIYIQIPNKYGLDQLMSDHHYGLTGITALSRPQAIEYWQLATGEAAEHYGVGYERGEKFYFSAFARNGVKLNPVDRYSHVDHVAWYAPAVSAMCTRLESPIYPGLRPELEKRIRRRMTKIAQLYAHASEQIISFGSSPDLVSEACDAVVRRLCIGLWRFIGVKNPRNGAA
;
A
#
# COMPACT_ATOMS: atom_id res chain seq x y z
N MET A 1 25.97 -22.07 57.54
CA MET A 1 24.91 -23.04 57.17
C MET A 1 24.35 -22.60 55.83
N THR A 2 24.69 -23.33 54.82
CA THR A 2 24.25 -23.40 53.44
C THR A 2 22.77 -23.71 53.32
N PRO A 3 22.10 -23.63 52.13
CA PRO A 3 22.65 -23.73 50.79
C PRO A 3 22.07 -22.67 49.81
N SER A 4 22.76 -22.30 48.85
CA SER A 4 22.85 -22.48 47.39
C SER A 4 21.58 -23.05 46.73
N ASP A 5 20.81 -22.18 46.05
CA ASP A 5 19.90 -22.60 44.98
C ASP A 5 20.52 -22.16 43.64
N SER A 6 21.03 -23.17 42.96
CA SER A 6 21.52 -23.08 41.60
C SER A 6 20.34 -22.89 40.63
N VAL A 7 20.32 -21.73 40.01
CA VAL A 7 19.47 -21.51 38.81
C VAL A 7 19.98 -22.42 37.69
N VAL A 8 19.21 -23.43 37.38
CA VAL A 8 19.39 -24.27 36.20
C VAL A 8 19.11 -23.41 34.97
N LEU A 9 20.17 -22.99 34.31
CA LEU A 9 20.05 -22.40 32.98
C LEU A 9 19.54 -23.47 32.03
N ASP A 10 18.33 -23.29 31.56
CA ASP A 10 17.68 -24.14 30.58
C ASP A 10 18.55 -24.33 29.34
N LYS A 11 18.52 -25.55 28.83
CA LYS A 11 19.24 -26.00 27.65
C LYS A 11 18.92 -25.11 26.45
N PRO A 12 19.91 -24.77 25.62
CA PRO A 12 19.62 -24.07 24.37
C PRO A 12 18.66 -24.89 23.53
N SER A 13 17.61 -24.25 23.04
CA SER A 13 16.71 -24.81 22.03
C SER A 13 17.52 -25.46 20.91
N PRO A 14 17.07 -26.61 20.38
CA PRO A 14 17.77 -27.25 19.29
C PRO A 14 17.94 -26.27 18.14
N ALA A 15 19.19 -26.07 17.73
CA ALA A 15 19.51 -25.26 16.57
C ALA A 15 18.68 -25.74 15.39
N LEU A 16 17.98 -24.82 14.73
CA LEU A 16 17.36 -25.09 13.45
C LEU A 16 18.40 -25.76 12.54
N PRO A 17 18.02 -26.82 11.79
CA PRO A 17 18.94 -27.40 10.83
C PRO A 17 19.46 -26.26 9.92
N PRO A 18 20.72 -26.25 9.53
CA PRO A 18 21.24 -25.26 8.63
C PRO A 18 20.34 -25.28 7.38
N GLN A 19 19.54 -24.25 7.20
CA GLN A 19 18.94 -24.00 5.90
C GLN A 19 20.14 -23.79 4.98
N GLU A 20 20.24 -24.59 3.95
CA GLU A 20 21.12 -24.29 2.83
C GLU A 20 20.83 -22.84 2.50
N ALA A 21 21.86 -22.01 2.58
CA ALA A 21 21.72 -20.58 2.37
C ALA A 21 21.18 -20.39 0.96
N ALA A 22 19.89 -20.10 0.86
CA ALA A 22 19.30 -19.68 -0.40
C ALA A 22 20.16 -18.52 -0.93
N PRO A 23 20.47 -18.46 -2.24
CA PRO A 23 21.24 -17.37 -2.78
C PRO A 23 20.71 -16.04 -2.25
N ALA A 24 21.58 -15.11 -1.91
CA ALA A 24 21.19 -13.81 -1.34
C ALA A 24 20.13 -13.11 -2.20
N GLN A 25 20.06 -13.42 -3.47
CA GLN A 25 19.05 -13.00 -4.43
C GLN A 25 17.66 -13.53 -4.09
N GLU A 26 17.50 -14.84 -3.79
CA GLU A 26 16.19 -15.43 -3.43
C GLU A 26 15.68 -14.92 -2.09
N LEU A 27 16.58 -14.71 -1.12
CA LEU A 27 16.20 -14.10 0.17
C LEU A 27 15.76 -12.65 0.02
N THR A 28 16.45 -11.88 -0.83
CA THR A 28 16.09 -10.49 -1.11
C THR A 28 14.78 -10.40 -1.88
N GLU A 29 14.58 -11.24 -2.87
CA GLU A 29 13.31 -11.32 -3.61
C GLU A 29 12.17 -11.83 -2.74
N ALA A 30 12.42 -12.82 -1.88
CA ALA A 30 11.46 -13.32 -0.92
C ALA A 30 11.09 -12.25 0.13
N PHE A 31 12.09 -11.50 0.62
CA PHE A 31 11.86 -10.39 1.57
C PHE A 31 11.06 -9.25 0.93
N CYS A 32 11.35 -8.88 -0.30
CA CYS A 32 10.63 -7.85 -1.03
C CYS A 32 9.22 -8.32 -1.43
N ARG A 33 9.07 -9.58 -1.85
CA ARG A 33 7.76 -10.23 -2.06
C ARG A 33 6.99 -10.38 -0.75
N TRP A 34 7.66 -10.73 0.36
CA TRP A 34 7.05 -10.82 1.69
C TRP A 34 6.39 -9.52 2.10
N ARG A 35 7.02 -8.41 1.81
CA ARG A 35 6.52 -7.10 2.19
C ARG A 35 5.38 -6.60 1.30
N ASN A 36 5.44 -6.94 0.01
CA ASN A 36 4.46 -6.53 -0.98
C ASN A 36 3.36 -7.58 -1.20
N SER A 37 3.57 -8.81 -0.73
CA SER A 37 2.65 -9.92 -0.90
C SER A 37 2.16 -10.41 0.46
N VAL A 38 0.91 -10.08 0.77
CA VAL A 38 0.19 -10.68 1.89
C VAL A 38 0.16 -12.21 1.78
N ALA A 39 0.23 -12.76 0.55
CA ALA A 39 0.31 -14.19 0.31
C ALA A 39 1.52 -14.84 0.96
N THR A 40 2.71 -14.20 0.91
CA THR A 40 3.90 -14.74 1.57
C THR A 40 3.80 -14.66 3.08
N LEU A 41 3.23 -13.57 3.63
CA LEU A 41 2.97 -13.46 5.06
C LEU A 41 2.00 -14.55 5.51
N VAL A 42 0.92 -14.78 4.76
CA VAL A 42 -0.04 -15.86 5.00
C VAL A 42 0.67 -17.21 4.97
N GLN A 43 1.47 -17.52 3.95
CA GLN A 43 2.19 -18.79 3.85
C GLN A 43 3.15 -19.01 5.02
N GLN A 44 3.92 -17.99 5.40
CA GLN A 44 4.85 -18.09 6.53
C GLN A 44 4.12 -18.27 7.84
N THR A 45 3.04 -17.52 8.06
CA THR A 45 2.24 -17.63 9.28
C THR A 45 1.51 -18.97 9.33
N GLN A 46 1.03 -19.49 8.20
CA GLN A 46 0.47 -20.84 8.10
C GLN A 46 1.49 -21.92 8.43
N ALA A 47 2.70 -21.80 7.88
CA ALA A 47 3.79 -22.74 8.18
C ALA A 47 4.17 -22.70 9.66
N PHE A 48 4.21 -21.51 10.26
CA PHE A 48 4.46 -21.34 11.69
C PHE A 48 3.33 -21.93 12.53
N CYS A 49 2.07 -21.64 12.23
CA CYS A 49 0.91 -22.22 12.93
C CYS A 49 0.84 -23.74 12.79
N SER A 50 1.24 -24.30 11.65
CA SER A 50 1.31 -25.75 11.46
C SER A 50 2.36 -26.38 12.36
N ARG A 51 3.47 -25.70 12.61
CA ARG A 51 4.54 -26.14 13.50
C ARG A 51 4.21 -25.93 14.98
N PHE A 52 3.45 -24.88 15.28
CA PHE A 52 3.06 -24.50 16.64
C PHE A 52 1.54 -24.31 16.74
N PRO A 53 0.75 -25.40 16.64
CA PRO A 53 -0.71 -25.31 16.51
C PRO A 53 -1.43 -24.75 17.76
N GLN A 54 -0.76 -24.72 18.91
CA GLN A 54 -1.29 -24.18 20.15
C GLN A 54 -0.93 -22.71 20.39
N ASP A 55 -0.09 -22.11 19.52
CA ASP A 55 0.30 -20.70 19.62
C ASP A 55 -0.86 -19.81 19.15
N ARG A 56 -1.52 -19.19 20.12
CA ARG A 56 -2.69 -18.33 19.86
C ARG A 56 -2.31 -17.03 19.15
N ASP A 57 -1.18 -16.43 19.53
CA ASP A 57 -0.73 -15.17 18.93
C ASP A 57 -0.40 -15.38 17.44
N ALA A 58 0.26 -16.48 17.14
CA ALA A 58 0.52 -16.88 15.75
C ALA A 58 -0.78 -17.13 14.97
N ARG A 59 -1.76 -17.79 15.57
CA ARG A 59 -3.07 -18.03 14.95
C ARG A 59 -3.85 -16.73 14.74
N LEU A 60 -3.81 -15.81 15.71
CA LEU A 60 -4.44 -14.50 15.58
C LEU A 60 -3.78 -13.68 14.45
N LEU A 61 -2.45 -13.71 14.38
CA LEU A 61 -1.72 -13.09 13.28
C LEU A 61 -2.06 -13.71 11.92
N LEU A 62 -2.23 -15.05 11.86
CA LEU A 62 -2.69 -15.72 10.65
C LEU A 62 -4.10 -15.28 10.25
N ALA A 63 -5.05 -15.25 11.19
CA ALA A 63 -6.42 -14.82 10.93
C ALA A 63 -6.47 -13.39 10.40
N GLU A 64 -5.73 -12.48 11.02
CA GLU A 64 -5.64 -11.08 10.58
C GLU A 64 -4.93 -10.93 9.22
N SER A 65 -3.90 -11.73 8.98
CA SER A 65 -3.18 -11.73 7.70
C SER A 65 -4.06 -12.26 6.57
N LEU A 66 -4.81 -13.35 6.81
CA LEU A 66 -5.78 -13.90 5.86
C LEU A 66 -6.89 -12.89 5.55
N ARG A 67 -7.45 -12.23 6.60
CA ARG A 67 -8.43 -11.16 6.41
C ARG A 67 -7.83 -9.98 5.63
N GLY A 68 -6.61 -9.60 5.98
CA GLY A 68 -5.85 -8.58 5.24
C GLY A 68 -5.60 -8.97 3.77
N ALA A 69 -5.57 -10.24 3.44
CA ALA A 69 -5.47 -10.78 2.09
C ALA A 69 -6.82 -10.87 1.36
N GLY A 70 -7.95 -10.59 2.04
CA GLY A 70 -9.29 -10.81 1.51
C GLY A 70 -9.68 -12.28 1.44
N MET A 71 -8.98 -13.16 2.16
CA MET A 71 -9.30 -14.59 2.28
C MET A 71 -10.25 -14.82 3.46
N ASP A 72 -11.42 -14.14 3.42
CA ASP A 72 -12.32 -14.01 4.56
C ASP A 72 -12.85 -15.34 5.11
N ASP A 73 -13.07 -16.34 4.25
CA ASP A 73 -13.50 -17.68 4.70
C ASP A 73 -12.44 -18.38 5.54
N LEU A 74 -11.17 -18.29 5.10
CA LEU A 74 -10.06 -18.87 5.83
C LEU A 74 -9.78 -18.08 7.11
N ALA A 75 -9.86 -16.75 7.03
CA ALA A 75 -9.72 -15.87 8.19
C ALA A 75 -10.82 -16.15 9.22
N ALA A 76 -12.08 -16.26 8.80
CA ALA A 76 -13.20 -16.59 9.66
C ALA A 76 -12.98 -17.94 10.37
N SER A 77 -12.51 -18.97 9.65
CA SER A 77 -12.18 -20.27 10.22
C SER A 77 -11.09 -20.18 11.31
N GLU A 78 -10.06 -19.35 11.10
CA GLU A 78 -9.01 -19.17 12.10
C GLU A 78 -9.50 -18.33 13.29
N PHE A 79 -10.36 -17.32 13.09
CA PHE A 79 -11.00 -16.59 14.18
C PHE A 79 -11.96 -17.49 14.99
N GLU A 80 -12.71 -18.37 14.35
CA GLU A 80 -13.59 -19.34 15.02
C GLU A 80 -12.79 -20.26 15.94
N LYS A 81 -11.65 -20.77 15.49
CA LYS A 81 -10.75 -21.59 16.34
C LYS A 81 -10.19 -20.81 17.53
N LEU A 82 -10.07 -19.49 17.42
CA LEU A 82 -9.61 -18.62 18.50
C LEU A 82 -10.69 -18.34 19.54
N LEU A 83 -11.97 -18.52 19.22
CA LEU A 83 -13.07 -18.37 20.19
C LEU A 83 -13.01 -19.44 21.27
N ASP A 84 -12.54 -20.64 20.95
CA ASP A 84 -12.37 -21.71 21.90
C ASP A 84 -11.35 -21.32 22.98
N ASN A 85 -11.80 -21.24 24.24
CA ASN A 85 -10.99 -20.80 25.37
C ASN A 85 -10.34 -19.40 25.21
N CYS A 86 -11.07 -18.47 24.59
CA CYS A 86 -10.56 -17.12 24.33
C CYS A 86 -10.38 -16.33 25.63
N PRO A 87 -9.20 -15.77 25.90
CA PRO A 87 -9.01 -14.85 27.02
C PRO A 87 -9.91 -13.62 26.90
N ALA A 88 -10.46 -13.13 28.01
CA ALA A 88 -11.41 -12.02 28.01
C ALA A 88 -10.84 -10.72 27.39
N ASN A 89 -9.54 -10.50 27.50
CA ASN A 89 -8.86 -9.35 26.90
C ASN A 89 -8.69 -9.45 25.37
N GLU A 90 -8.83 -10.64 24.79
CA GLU A 90 -8.72 -10.87 23.33
C GLU A 90 -10.10 -11.09 22.69
N LEU A 91 -11.09 -11.49 23.46
CA LEU A 91 -12.40 -11.90 22.95
C LEU A 91 -13.01 -10.87 22.01
N LEU A 92 -13.02 -9.60 22.41
CA LEU A 92 -13.57 -8.51 21.58
C LEU A 92 -12.87 -8.40 20.23
N ARG A 93 -11.54 -8.55 20.19
CA ARG A 93 -10.73 -8.48 18.96
C ARG A 93 -11.06 -9.65 18.03
N VAL A 94 -11.18 -10.86 18.58
CA VAL A 94 -11.50 -12.07 17.82
C VAL A 94 -12.93 -11.99 17.26
N GLU A 95 -13.92 -11.61 18.09
CA GLU A 95 -15.31 -11.43 17.66
C GLU A 95 -15.46 -10.35 16.59
N GLN A 96 -14.78 -9.22 16.74
CA GLN A 96 -14.79 -8.15 15.75
C GLN A 96 -14.15 -8.60 14.42
N GLY A 97 -13.03 -9.33 14.48
CA GLY A 97 -12.39 -9.92 13.31
C GLY A 97 -13.32 -10.87 12.56
N LEU A 98 -13.95 -11.79 13.27
CA LEU A 98 -14.91 -12.75 12.71
C LEU A 98 -16.14 -12.06 12.11
N ALA A 99 -16.73 -11.10 12.82
CA ALA A 99 -17.87 -10.33 12.34
C ALA A 99 -17.52 -9.55 11.05
N GLN A 100 -16.33 -9.01 10.99
CA GLN A 100 -15.86 -8.28 9.82
C GLN A 100 -15.64 -9.20 8.61
N CYS A 101 -15.05 -10.40 8.79
CA CYS A 101 -14.92 -11.38 7.71
C CYS A 101 -16.29 -11.76 7.13
N ARG A 102 -17.29 -11.98 7.98
CA ARG A 102 -18.65 -12.31 7.55
C ARG A 102 -19.33 -11.14 6.82
N ALA A 103 -19.09 -9.90 7.27
CA ALA A 103 -19.61 -8.70 6.62
C ALA A 103 -18.93 -8.46 5.28
N ASP A 104 -17.58 -8.53 5.23
CA ASP A 104 -16.81 -8.30 4.01
C ASP A 104 -17.18 -9.29 2.92
N ARG A 105 -17.42 -10.56 3.26
CA ARG A 105 -17.86 -11.58 2.31
C ARG A 105 -19.12 -11.21 1.54
N SER A 106 -20.05 -10.52 2.18
CA SER A 106 -21.29 -10.08 1.54
C SER A 106 -21.05 -9.08 0.38
N TYR A 107 -19.88 -8.42 0.36
CA TYR A 107 -19.51 -7.47 -0.68
C TYR A 107 -18.79 -8.10 -1.88
N PHE A 108 -18.63 -9.43 -1.90
CA PHE A 108 -18.03 -10.18 -3.00
C PHE A 108 -19.05 -11.13 -3.64
N PRO A 109 -19.90 -10.63 -4.54
CA PRO A 109 -20.87 -11.46 -5.23
C PRO A 109 -20.19 -12.61 -5.99
N PRO A 110 -20.85 -13.77 -6.17
CA PRO A 110 -20.28 -14.92 -6.86
C PRO A 110 -19.74 -14.60 -8.25
N SER A 111 -20.41 -13.77 -9.02
CA SER A 111 -19.96 -13.34 -10.35
C SER A 111 -18.65 -12.56 -10.32
N PHE A 112 -18.46 -11.72 -9.31
CA PHE A 112 -17.21 -10.99 -9.12
C PHE A 112 -16.06 -11.94 -8.75
N GLN A 113 -16.32 -12.90 -7.85
CA GLN A 113 -15.35 -13.93 -7.48
C GLN A 113 -14.98 -14.82 -8.67
N GLU A 114 -15.97 -15.25 -9.45
CA GLU A 114 -15.77 -16.04 -10.65
C GLU A 114 -14.90 -15.30 -11.66
N ARG A 115 -15.18 -14.01 -11.91
CA ARG A 115 -14.40 -13.20 -12.85
C ARG A 115 -12.95 -13.04 -12.42
N LEU A 116 -12.68 -12.76 -11.13
CA LEU A 116 -11.32 -12.70 -10.59
C LEU A 116 -10.57 -14.03 -10.69
N SER A 117 -11.28 -15.15 -10.83
CA SER A 117 -10.71 -16.49 -10.95
C SER A 117 -10.49 -16.93 -12.40
N THR A 118 -10.90 -16.13 -13.38
CA THR A 118 -10.72 -16.48 -14.81
C THR A 118 -9.24 -16.53 -15.21
N ALA A 119 -8.96 -17.30 -16.27
CA ALA A 119 -7.60 -17.43 -16.82
C ALA A 119 -7.01 -16.09 -17.26
N GLU A 120 -7.82 -15.14 -17.67
CA GLU A 120 -7.42 -13.79 -18.07
C GLU A 120 -6.78 -13.00 -16.91
N TYR A 121 -7.33 -13.14 -15.70
CA TYR A 121 -6.72 -12.61 -14.47
C TYR A 121 -5.60 -13.51 -13.94
N ALA A 122 -5.62 -14.80 -14.25
CA ALA A 122 -4.61 -15.77 -13.79
C ALA A 122 -3.34 -15.82 -14.66
N ALA A 123 -3.41 -15.34 -15.91
CA ALA A 123 -2.34 -15.46 -16.89
C ALA A 123 -1.31 -14.31 -16.85
N GLY A 124 -1.63 -13.18 -16.21
CA GLY A 124 -0.73 -12.03 -16.12
C GLY A 124 0.40 -12.26 -15.12
N HIS A 125 1.56 -11.69 -15.38
CA HIS A 125 2.76 -11.76 -14.51
C HIS A 125 2.48 -11.36 -13.04
N ASN A 126 1.43 -10.58 -12.78
CA ASN A 126 1.02 -10.09 -11.47
C ASN A 126 -0.42 -10.47 -11.09
N ALA A 127 -0.98 -11.54 -11.63
CA ALA A 127 -2.37 -11.93 -11.39
C ALA A 127 -2.73 -12.09 -9.91
N GLU A 128 -1.83 -12.66 -9.11
CA GLU A 128 -2.04 -12.79 -7.65
C GLU A 128 -2.05 -11.43 -6.94
N VAL A 129 -1.18 -10.51 -7.38
CA VAL A 129 -1.14 -9.14 -6.83
C VAL A 129 -2.44 -8.41 -7.12
N TRP A 130 -2.94 -8.49 -8.36
CA TRP A 130 -4.20 -7.86 -8.75
C TRP A 130 -5.41 -8.46 -8.05
N ARG A 131 -5.44 -9.78 -7.88
CA ARG A 131 -6.48 -10.44 -7.08
C ARG A 131 -6.44 -10.00 -5.63
N ALA A 132 -5.28 -10.02 -5.00
CA ALA A 132 -5.11 -9.55 -3.62
C ALA A 132 -5.48 -8.06 -3.49
N TYR A 133 -5.17 -7.24 -4.50
CA TYR A 133 -5.58 -5.84 -4.55
C TYR A 133 -7.10 -5.69 -4.55
N ALA A 134 -7.81 -6.43 -5.44
CA ALA A 134 -9.26 -6.42 -5.53
C ALA A 134 -9.95 -6.87 -4.23
N TRP A 135 -9.43 -7.93 -3.60
CA TRP A 135 -9.94 -8.44 -2.32
C TRP A 135 -9.77 -7.44 -1.17
N ARG A 136 -8.69 -6.65 -1.19
CA ARG A 136 -8.37 -5.70 -0.12
C ARG A 136 -8.96 -4.31 -0.29
N GLU A 137 -9.61 -4.01 -1.40
CA GLU A 137 -10.12 -2.65 -1.68
C GLU A 137 -11.02 -2.10 -0.59
N ILE A 138 -11.96 -2.91 -0.06
CA ILE A 138 -12.87 -2.47 0.99
C ILE A 138 -12.13 -2.16 2.29
N GLN A 139 -11.18 -3.01 2.68
CA GLN A 139 -10.40 -2.79 3.90
C GLN A 139 -9.55 -1.53 3.79
N ARG A 140 -8.87 -1.33 2.65
CA ARG A 140 -8.14 -0.09 2.37
C ARG A 140 -9.07 1.11 2.35
N GLY A 141 -10.26 0.96 1.76
CA GLY A 141 -11.30 1.99 1.76
C GLY A 141 -11.70 2.38 3.18
N ARG A 142 -11.92 1.43 4.07
CA ARG A 142 -12.25 1.70 5.48
C ARG A 142 -11.11 2.36 6.24
N GLU A 143 -9.86 2.06 5.91
CA GLU A 143 -8.69 2.77 6.48
C GLU A 143 -8.67 4.23 6.04
N ILE A 144 -8.89 4.49 4.76
CA ILE A 144 -8.96 5.85 4.20
C ILE A 144 -10.14 6.63 4.79
N VAL A 145 -11.29 5.98 4.91
CA VAL A 145 -12.46 6.55 5.62
C VAL A 145 -12.09 7.02 7.02
N ARG A 146 -11.37 6.19 7.79
CA ARG A 146 -10.93 6.57 9.15
C ARG A 146 -10.04 7.82 9.14
N MET A 147 -9.14 7.93 8.16
CA MET A 147 -8.27 9.10 8.01
C MET A 147 -9.07 10.35 7.61
N ILE A 148 -9.95 10.26 6.63
CA ILE A 148 -10.78 11.40 6.18
C ILE A 148 -11.70 11.87 7.31
N ARG A 149 -12.28 10.96 8.08
CA ARG A 149 -13.18 11.31 9.20
C ARG A 149 -12.50 12.10 10.33
N GLN A 150 -11.18 12.11 10.41
CA GLN A 150 -10.46 12.99 11.33
C GLN A 150 -10.55 14.47 10.92
N VAL A 151 -10.87 14.76 9.65
CA VAL A 151 -10.94 16.12 9.09
C VAL A 151 -12.37 16.55 8.78
N THR A 152 -13.19 15.64 8.26
CA THR A 152 -14.58 15.95 7.87
C THR A 152 -15.49 14.73 8.03
N PRO A 153 -16.76 14.91 8.49
CA PRO A 153 -17.75 13.84 8.48
C PRO A 153 -18.10 13.46 7.03
N LEU A 154 -18.50 12.22 6.80
CA LEU A 154 -18.86 11.72 5.47
C LEU A 154 -20.38 11.65 5.23
N ARG A 155 -21.19 11.49 6.28
CA ARG A 155 -22.65 11.38 6.15
C ARG A 155 -23.24 12.58 5.42
N GLY A 156 -23.97 12.31 4.33
CA GLY A 156 -24.61 13.32 3.50
C GLY A 156 -23.65 14.13 2.62
N LYS A 157 -22.34 13.84 2.65
CA LYS A 157 -21.35 14.49 1.78
C LYS A 157 -21.34 13.85 0.40
N ARG A 158 -21.15 14.66 -0.64
CA ARG A 158 -20.84 14.19 -1.99
C ARG A 158 -19.37 13.83 -2.07
N VAL A 159 -19.08 12.59 -2.44
CA VAL A 159 -17.72 12.06 -2.54
C VAL A 159 -17.46 11.60 -3.96
N LEU A 160 -16.33 12.01 -4.54
CA LEU A 160 -15.80 11.50 -5.80
C LEU A 160 -14.61 10.58 -5.50
N ASP A 161 -14.65 9.38 -6.05
CA ASP A 161 -13.52 8.46 -6.09
C ASP A 161 -12.98 8.39 -7.52
N VAL A 162 -11.69 8.73 -7.69
CA VAL A 162 -11.01 8.76 -8.98
C VAL A 162 -10.04 7.60 -9.08
N GLY A 163 -10.20 6.78 -10.12
CA GLY A 163 -9.56 5.47 -10.22
C GLY A 163 -10.29 4.45 -9.34
N SER A 164 -11.62 4.40 -9.48
CA SER A 164 -12.48 3.63 -8.56
C SER A 164 -12.31 2.12 -8.65
N GLY A 165 -11.58 1.61 -9.65
CA GLY A 165 -11.27 0.20 -9.81
C GLY A 165 -12.50 -0.70 -9.79
N TYR A 166 -12.54 -1.61 -8.83
CA TYR A 166 -13.67 -2.53 -8.64
C TYR A 166 -14.72 -2.03 -7.63
N GLY A 167 -14.67 -0.75 -7.25
CA GLY A 167 -15.69 -0.10 -6.42
C GLY A 167 -15.56 -0.30 -4.90
N GLY A 168 -14.47 -0.88 -4.40
CA GLY A 168 -14.34 -1.12 -2.96
C GLY A 168 -14.30 0.14 -2.12
N MET A 169 -13.68 1.23 -2.62
CA MET A 169 -13.69 2.53 -1.97
C MET A 169 -15.11 3.11 -1.93
N LEU A 170 -15.87 3.01 -3.02
CA LEU A 170 -17.25 3.50 -3.10
C LEU A 170 -18.14 2.82 -2.06
N ILE A 171 -17.99 1.49 -1.90
CA ILE A 171 -18.70 0.73 -0.87
C ILE A 171 -18.36 1.28 0.53
N SER A 172 -17.07 1.42 0.83
CA SER A 172 -16.60 1.88 2.14
C SER A 172 -17.07 3.30 2.50
N MET A 173 -17.18 4.19 1.52
CA MET A 173 -17.71 5.54 1.70
C MET A 173 -19.25 5.54 1.83
N ALA A 174 -19.94 4.71 1.03
CA ALA A 174 -21.40 4.56 1.10
C ALA A 174 -21.84 4.01 2.47
N GLU A 175 -21.08 3.09 3.08
CA GLU A 175 -21.31 2.61 4.46
C GLU A 175 -21.35 3.75 5.48
N GLN A 176 -20.69 4.87 5.20
CA GLN A 176 -20.70 6.06 6.08
C GLN A 176 -21.88 7.02 5.79
N GLY A 177 -22.75 6.65 4.86
CA GLY A 177 -23.87 7.49 4.42
C GLY A 177 -23.45 8.65 3.51
N ALA A 178 -22.34 8.53 2.80
CA ALA A 178 -21.93 9.46 1.77
C ALA A 178 -22.70 9.24 0.46
N ALA A 179 -22.94 10.30 -0.30
CA ALA A 179 -23.39 10.22 -1.70
C ALA A 179 -22.16 10.11 -2.61
N VAL A 180 -21.80 8.88 -2.94
CA VAL A 180 -20.57 8.57 -3.66
C VAL A 180 -20.77 8.56 -5.17
N THR A 181 -19.72 8.91 -5.91
CA THR A 181 -19.63 8.80 -7.38
C THR A 181 -18.24 8.26 -7.71
N GLY A 182 -18.16 7.29 -8.62
CA GLY A 182 -16.91 6.73 -9.10
C GLY A 182 -16.59 7.11 -10.54
N ILE A 183 -15.30 7.24 -10.87
CA ILE A 183 -14.81 7.35 -12.23
C ILE A 183 -13.58 6.44 -12.42
N GLU A 184 -13.58 5.64 -13.48
CA GLU A 184 -12.51 4.70 -13.81
C GLU A 184 -12.25 4.73 -15.33
N ILE A 185 -10.98 4.78 -15.71
CA ILE A 185 -10.56 4.85 -17.10
C ILE A 185 -10.47 3.46 -17.74
N ASP A 186 -10.17 2.44 -16.95
CA ASP A 186 -10.10 1.06 -17.42
C ASP A 186 -11.52 0.50 -17.57
N SER A 187 -11.89 0.15 -18.81
CA SER A 187 -13.25 -0.29 -19.15
C SER A 187 -13.63 -1.61 -18.46
N GLU A 188 -12.69 -2.54 -18.32
CA GLU A 188 -12.95 -3.83 -17.68
C GLU A 188 -13.16 -3.67 -16.17
N ARG A 189 -12.32 -2.90 -15.50
CA ARG A 189 -12.50 -2.59 -14.06
C ARG A 189 -13.79 -1.83 -13.83
N ALA A 190 -14.10 -0.83 -14.67
CA ALA A 190 -15.34 -0.08 -14.60
C ALA A 190 -16.56 -0.98 -14.76
N ARG A 191 -16.52 -1.92 -15.73
CA ARG A 191 -17.58 -2.90 -15.96
C ARG A 191 -17.76 -3.80 -14.73
N MET A 192 -16.67 -4.34 -14.19
CA MET A 192 -16.72 -5.20 -13.00
C MET A 192 -17.21 -4.44 -11.77
N GLY A 193 -16.75 -3.21 -11.58
CA GLY A 193 -17.20 -2.35 -10.48
C GLY A 193 -18.70 -2.05 -10.56
N LYS A 194 -19.20 -1.66 -11.72
CA LYS A 194 -20.65 -1.44 -11.96
C LYS A 194 -21.48 -2.70 -11.69
N GLN A 195 -21.04 -3.83 -12.20
CA GLN A 195 -21.72 -5.10 -11.97
C GLN A 195 -21.78 -5.43 -10.47
N ARG A 196 -20.63 -5.35 -9.77
CA ARG A 196 -20.54 -5.60 -8.33
C ARG A 196 -21.48 -4.70 -7.54
N LEU A 197 -21.48 -3.40 -7.79
CA LEU A 197 -22.36 -2.45 -7.12
C LEU A 197 -23.85 -2.75 -7.40
N GLY A 198 -24.19 -3.09 -8.62
CA GLY A 198 -25.56 -3.48 -9.01
C GLY A 198 -26.04 -4.73 -8.27
N GLU A 199 -25.23 -5.78 -8.19
CA GLU A 199 -25.54 -7.01 -7.46
C GLU A 199 -25.69 -6.78 -5.95
N LEU A 200 -24.92 -5.83 -5.40
CA LEU A 200 -25.05 -5.37 -4.02
C LEU A 200 -26.24 -4.41 -3.80
N ARG A 201 -26.98 -4.07 -4.85
CA ARG A 201 -28.09 -3.10 -4.83
C ARG A 201 -27.67 -1.72 -4.30
N LEU A 202 -26.43 -1.34 -4.60
CA LEU A 202 -25.91 -0.01 -4.27
C LEU A 202 -26.07 0.89 -5.50
N GLU A 203 -26.97 1.86 -5.40
CA GLU A 203 -27.20 2.86 -6.44
C GLU A 203 -26.10 3.92 -6.40
N VAL A 204 -24.96 3.63 -7.02
CA VAL A 204 -23.81 4.52 -7.07
C VAL A 204 -23.54 4.91 -8.51
N PRO A 205 -23.59 6.21 -8.85
CA PRO A 205 -23.11 6.70 -10.14
C PRO A 205 -21.65 6.29 -10.35
N TYR A 206 -21.42 5.53 -11.43
CA TYR A 206 -20.09 5.03 -11.77
C TYR A 206 -19.83 5.27 -13.27
N LEU A 207 -18.86 6.15 -13.55
CA LEU A 207 -18.51 6.54 -14.91
C LEU A 207 -17.29 5.74 -15.38
N GLU A 208 -17.32 5.29 -16.62
CA GLU A 208 -16.15 4.91 -17.40
C GLU A 208 -15.67 6.15 -18.14
N GLY A 209 -14.41 6.58 -17.92
CA GLY A 209 -13.88 7.77 -18.57
C GLY A 209 -12.62 8.32 -17.92
N ASP A 210 -12.03 9.30 -18.61
CA ASP A 210 -10.86 10.03 -18.13
C ASP A 210 -11.28 11.28 -17.33
N ILE A 211 -10.74 11.42 -16.12
CA ILE A 211 -10.97 12.62 -15.28
C ILE A 211 -10.44 13.91 -15.93
N CYS A 212 -9.59 13.81 -16.94
CA CYS A 212 -9.08 14.91 -17.74
C CYS A 212 -9.89 15.19 -19.01
N GLU A 213 -10.95 14.44 -19.28
CA GLU A 213 -11.81 14.68 -20.43
C GLU A 213 -12.42 16.08 -20.39
N PRO A 214 -12.35 16.86 -21.48
CA PRO A 214 -12.99 18.17 -21.53
C PRO A 214 -14.49 18.13 -21.19
N GLY A 215 -14.90 18.96 -20.24
CA GLY A 215 -16.31 19.02 -19.79
C GLY A 215 -16.71 17.97 -18.79
N ILE A 216 -15.80 17.14 -18.29
CA ILE A 216 -16.10 16.13 -17.26
C ILE A 216 -16.63 16.77 -15.98
N GLU A 217 -16.15 17.96 -15.63
CA GLU A 217 -16.64 18.75 -14.50
C GLU A 217 -18.09 19.17 -14.63
N ALA A 218 -18.55 19.42 -15.84
CA ALA A 218 -19.97 19.73 -16.10
C ALA A 218 -20.87 18.48 -15.91
N LYS A 219 -20.35 17.30 -16.22
CA LYS A 219 -21.06 16.03 -16.03
C LYS A 219 -21.13 15.64 -14.56
N LEU A 220 -20.03 15.79 -13.82
CA LEU A 220 -19.88 15.31 -12.44
C LEU A 220 -20.28 16.35 -11.39
N GLY A 221 -20.05 17.64 -11.66
CA GLY A 221 -20.21 18.74 -10.70
C GLY A 221 -19.11 18.75 -9.64
N GLN A 222 -19.39 19.37 -8.49
CA GLN A 222 -18.42 19.53 -7.40
C GLN A 222 -18.74 18.65 -6.20
N PHE A 223 -17.68 18.28 -5.46
CA PHE A 223 -17.72 17.35 -4.35
C PHE A 223 -17.18 17.95 -3.06
N ASP A 224 -17.74 17.49 -1.94
CA ASP A 224 -17.26 17.84 -0.60
C ASP A 224 -15.94 17.11 -0.28
N VAL A 225 -15.79 15.88 -0.82
CA VAL A 225 -14.59 15.07 -0.66
C VAL A 225 -14.21 14.49 -2.02
N VAL A 226 -12.91 14.52 -2.34
CA VAL A 226 -12.33 13.84 -3.50
C VAL A 226 -11.30 12.83 -2.99
N VAL A 227 -11.32 11.61 -3.52
CA VAL A 227 -10.34 10.56 -3.24
C VAL A 227 -9.61 10.23 -4.53
N CYS A 228 -8.29 10.12 -4.47
CA CYS A 228 -7.47 9.67 -5.58
C CYS A 228 -6.33 8.82 -5.02
N GLN A 229 -6.48 7.52 -5.16
CA GLN A 229 -5.58 6.52 -4.58
C GLN A 229 -4.94 5.70 -5.70
N ASP A 230 -3.59 5.62 -5.67
CA ASP A 230 -2.81 4.78 -6.59
C ASP A 230 -3.15 5.06 -8.08
N VAL A 231 -3.25 6.35 -8.44
CA VAL A 231 -3.57 6.81 -9.81
C VAL A 231 -2.47 7.71 -10.37
N LEU A 232 -1.94 8.63 -9.57
CA LEU A 232 -1.04 9.69 -10.07
C LEU A 232 0.30 9.16 -10.57
N GLU A 233 0.72 7.99 -10.16
CA GLU A 233 1.90 7.28 -10.65
C GLU A 233 1.71 6.64 -12.03
N HIS A 234 0.46 6.40 -12.43
CA HIS A 234 0.13 5.76 -13.72
C HIS A 234 -0.02 6.77 -14.86
N VAL A 235 -0.22 8.05 -14.55
CA VAL A 235 -0.52 9.06 -15.56
C VAL A 235 0.73 9.73 -16.14
N LEU A 236 0.65 10.10 -17.42
CA LEU A 236 1.74 10.82 -18.11
C LEU A 236 1.81 12.30 -17.71
N ASP A 237 0.67 12.94 -17.44
CA ASP A 237 0.61 14.32 -16.92
C ASP A 237 -0.12 14.38 -15.57
N PRO A 238 0.57 14.10 -14.45
CA PRO A 238 -0.04 14.22 -13.13
C PRO A 238 -0.47 15.66 -12.79
N SER A 239 0.10 16.70 -13.47
CA SER A 239 -0.34 18.07 -13.24
C SER A 239 -1.73 18.33 -13.84
N ALA A 240 -2.07 17.73 -14.97
CA ALA A 240 -3.41 17.81 -15.55
C ALA A 240 -4.43 17.14 -14.63
N VAL A 241 -4.15 15.91 -14.18
CA VAL A 241 -5.03 15.21 -13.24
C VAL A 241 -5.23 16.02 -11.95
N ILE A 242 -4.16 16.55 -11.35
CA ILE A 242 -4.27 17.38 -10.14
C ILE A 242 -5.15 18.61 -10.38
N ARG A 243 -5.04 19.28 -11.52
CA ARG A 243 -5.95 20.39 -11.85
C ARG A 243 -7.40 19.96 -11.89
N SER A 244 -7.70 18.84 -12.57
CA SER A 244 -9.05 18.28 -12.64
C SER A 244 -9.58 17.91 -11.26
N LEU A 245 -8.80 17.20 -10.43
CA LEU A 245 -9.16 16.89 -9.04
C LEU A 245 -9.52 18.16 -8.25
N CYS A 246 -8.67 19.19 -8.33
CA CYS A 246 -8.91 20.44 -7.61
C CYS A 246 -10.14 21.20 -8.15
N THR A 247 -10.44 21.10 -9.45
CA THR A 247 -11.65 21.71 -10.04
C THR A 247 -12.91 21.05 -9.52
N MET A 248 -12.88 19.72 -9.34
CA MET A 248 -13.99 18.94 -8.78
C MET A 248 -14.27 19.21 -7.30
N MET A 249 -13.32 19.81 -6.57
CA MET A 249 -13.52 20.12 -5.15
C MET A 249 -14.38 21.39 -4.99
N LYS A 250 -15.34 21.36 -4.10
CA LYS A 250 -15.97 22.57 -3.56
C LYS A 250 -14.96 23.44 -2.81
N SER A 251 -15.27 24.71 -2.62
CA SER A 251 -14.56 25.58 -1.66
C SER A 251 -14.67 24.97 -0.25
N GLY A 252 -13.55 24.85 0.46
CA GLY A 252 -13.51 24.14 1.75
C GLY A 252 -13.59 22.62 1.65
N GLY A 253 -13.68 22.08 0.45
CA GLY A 253 -13.69 20.62 0.21
C GLY A 253 -12.37 19.96 0.59
N VAL A 254 -12.43 18.68 0.89
CA VAL A 254 -11.30 17.84 1.34
C VAL A 254 -10.87 16.92 0.21
N ILE A 255 -9.56 16.70 0.06
CA ILE A 255 -9.01 15.68 -0.82
C ILE A 255 -8.13 14.71 -0.05
N TYR A 256 -8.26 13.42 -0.35
CA TYR A 256 -7.32 12.38 0.07
C TYR A 256 -6.53 11.91 -1.14
N ILE A 257 -5.20 11.86 -0.99
CA ILE A 257 -4.27 11.37 -2.01
C ILE A 257 -3.41 10.27 -1.40
N GLN A 258 -3.25 9.16 -2.14
CA GLN A 258 -2.27 8.13 -1.85
C GLN A 258 -1.42 7.86 -3.09
N ILE A 259 -0.11 7.77 -2.91
CA ILE A 259 0.86 7.60 -4.00
C ILE A 259 2.02 6.76 -3.49
N PRO A 260 2.53 5.79 -4.26
CA PRO A 260 3.77 5.09 -3.93
C PRO A 260 4.94 6.06 -3.76
N ASN A 261 5.73 5.84 -2.71
CA ASN A 261 6.93 6.63 -2.50
C ASN A 261 8.09 6.09 -3.35
N LYS A 262 8.28 6.65 -4.53
CA LYS A 262 9.35 6.23 -5.45
C LYS A 262 10.76 6.21 -4.85
N TYR A 263 11.00 6.87 -3.73
CA TYR A 263 12.29 6.89 -3.03
C TYR A 263 12.34 5.90 -1.88
N GLY A 264 11.21 5.28 -1.55
CA GLY A 264 11.09 4.31 -0.47
C GLY A 264 12.04 3.13 -0.68
N LEU A 265 12.58 2.64 0.42
CA LEU A 265 13.44 1.45 0.40
C LEU A 265 12.73 0.25 -0.22
N ASP A 266 11.42 0.14 0.01
CA ASP A 266 10.59 -0.91 -0.57
C ASP A 266 10.59 -0.86 -2.09
N GLN A 267 10.25 0.30 -2.63
CA GLN A 267 10.15 0.55 -4.05
C GLN A 267 11.50 0.35 -4.75
N LEU A 268 12.60 0.67 -4.05
CA LEU A 268 13.93 0.48 -4.60
C LEU A 268 14.35 -0.99 -4.64
N MET A 269 13.96 -1.77 -3.63
CA MET A 269 14.29 -3.20 -3.54
C MET A 269 13.40 -4.05 -4.43
N SER A 270 12.13 -3.72 -4.49
CA SER A 270 11.13 -4.39 -5.31
C SER A 270 10.00 -3.41 -5.57
N ASP A 271 9.92 -2.85 -6.76
CA ASP A 271 8.84 -1.90 -7.04
C ASP A 271 7.47 -2.59 -6.97
N HIS A 272 6.44 -1.81 -6.59
CA HIS A 272 5.11 -2.37 -6.34
C HIS A 272 4.38 -2.84 -7.61
N HIS A 273 4.86 -2.45 -8.80
CA HIS A 273 4.20 -2.77 -10.06
C HIS A 273 4.75 -4.04 -10.71
N TYR A 274 6.08 -4.21 -10.69
CA TYR A 274 6.75 -5.25 -11.46
C TYR A 274 7.71 -6.11 -10.62
N GLY A 275 7.97 -5.74 -9.37
CA GLY A 275 8.90 -6.44 -8.50
C GLY A 275 10.37 -6.29 -8.90
N LEU A 276 10.71 -5.29 -9.75
CA LEU A 276 12.05 -5.12 -10.29
C LEU A 276 12.94 -4.26 -9.39
N THR A 277 14.08 -4.81 -8.98
CA THR A 277 15.06 -4.12 -8.13
C THR A 277 15.61 -2.87 -8.84
N GLY A 278 15.47 -1.71 -8.22
CA GLY A 278 16.08 -0.46 -8.66
C GLY A 278 15.43 0.22 -9.85
N ILE A 279 14.33 -0.28 -10.38
CA ILE A 279 13.66 0.33 -11.54
C ILE A 279 13.24 1.78 -11.25
N THR A 280 12.82 2.09 -10.02
CA THR A 280 12.44 3.44 -9.59
C THR A 280 13.60 4.45 -9.52
N ALA A 281 14.86 3.97 -9.60
CA ALA A 281 16.05 4.81 -9.73
C ALA A 281 16.29 5.33 -11.15
N LEU A 282 15.58 4.77 -12.13
CA LEU A 282 15.72 5.05 -13.54
C LEU A 282 14.78 6.17 -14.02
N SER A 283 15.08 6.77 -15.16
CA SER A 283 14.10 7.58 -15.88
C SER A 283 13.10 6.68 -16.60
N ARG A 284 11.89 7.17 -16.89
CA ARG A 284 10.85 6.35 -17.52
C ARG A 284 11.33 5.59 -18.78
N PRO A 285 12.04 6.19 -19.75
CA PRO A 285 12.56 5.43 -20.90
C PRO A 285 13.53 4.30 -20.49
N GLN A 286 14.38 4.55 -19.49
CA GLN A 286 15.31 3.55 -18.97
C GLN A 286 14.60 2.45 -18.16
N ALA A 287 13.54 2.81 -17.45
CA ALA A 287 12.69 1.86 -16.73
C ALA A 287 11.94 0.95 -17.71
N ILE A 288 11.41 1.50 -18.81
CA ILE A 288 10.79 0.72 -19.88
C ILE A 288 11.80 -0.26 -20.48
N GLU A 289 13.02 0.18 -20.79
CA GLU A 289 14.06 -0.72 -21.32
C GLU A 289 14.38 -1.87 -20.37
N TYR A 290 14.51 -1.57 -19.07
CA TYR A 290 14.76 -2.59 -18.06
C TYR A 290 13.57 -3.56 -17.93
N TRP A 291 12.36 -3.02 -17.90
CA TRP A 291 11.12 -3.80 -17.82
C TRP A 291 10.93 -4.72 -19.03
N GLN A 292 11.20 -4.23 -20.26
CA GLN A 292 11.15 -5.04 -21.47
C GLN A 292 12.17 -6.18 -21.43
N LEU A 293 13.38 -5.92 -20.93
CA LEU A 293 14.39 -6.97 -20.72
C LEU A 293 13.87 -8.04 -19.74
N ALA A 294 13.15 -7.65 -18.70
CA ALA A 294 12.70 -8.55 -17.65
C ALA A 294 11.46 -9.37 -18.04
N THR A 295 10.54 -8.77 -18.82
CA THR A 295 9.23 -9.35 -19.14
C THR A 295 9.11 -9.88 -20.56
N GLY A 296 9.90 -9.33 -21.48
CA GLY A 296 9.76 -9.58 -22.93
C GLY A 296 8.58 -8.85 -23.58
N GLU A 297 7.86 -8.00 -22.83
CA GLU A 297 6.66 -7.34 -23.32
C GLU A 297 6.98 -6.05 -24.11
N ALA A 298 6.01 -5.58 -24.89
CA ALA A 298 6.15 -4.36 -25.68
C ALA A 298 6.03 -3.10 -24.81
N ALA A 299 6.76 -2.02 -25.17
CA ALA A 299 6.89 -0.81 -24.38
C ALA A 299 5.57 -0.11 -24.02
N GLU A 300 4.54 -0.26 -24.88
CA GLU A 300 3.19 0.29 -24.70
C GLU A 300 2.45 -0.33 -23.50
N HIS A 301 2.82 -1.54 -23.08
CA HIS A 301 2.24 -2.20 -21.91
C HIS A 301 2.84 -1.75 -20.57
N TYR A 302 3.85 -0.87 -20.61
CA TYR A 302 4.43 -0.33 -19.39
C TYR A 302 3.48 0.66 -18.70
N GLY A 303 2.80 0.21 -17.65
CA GLY A 303 1.69 0.91 -17.01
C GLY A 303 2.09 2.05 -16.05
N VAL A 304 3.40 2.24 -15.75
CA VAL A 304 3.84 3.32 -14.86
C VAL A 304 4.12 4.61 -15.66
N GLY A 305 3.52 5.70 -15.22
CA GLY A 305 3.69 7.03 -15.80
C GLY A 305 4.97 7.73 -15.35
N TYR A 306 4.82 8.98 -14.94
CA TYR A 306 5.93 9.77 -14.38
C TYR A 306 5.81 9.87 -12.87
N GLU A 307 6.44 8.95 -12.17
CA GLU A 307 6.56 9.06 -10.71
C GLU A 307 7.31 10.34 -10.32
N ARG A 308 6.71 11.12 -9.45
CA ARG A 308 7.26 12.39 -8.96
C ARG A 308 7.67 12.27 -7.50
N GLY A 309 8.49 13.19 -7.03
CA GLY A 309 8.80 13.30 -5.61
C GLY A 309 7.74 14.10 -4.85
N GLU A 310 7.68 13.92 -3.55
CA GLU A 310 6.73 14.56 -2.64
C GLU A 310 6.58 16.07 -2.88
N LYS A 311 7.70 16.79 -3.04
CA LYS A 311 7.72 18.26 -3.30
C LYS A 311 6.93 18.66 -4.55
N PHE A 312 6.90 17.82 -5.57
CA PHE A 312 6.11 18.08 -6.77
C PHE A 312 4.62 18.12 -6.42
N TYR A 313 4.13 17.15 -5.67
CA TYR A 313 2.72 17.05 -5.29
C TYR A 313 2.30 18.24 -4.42
N PHE A 314 3.07 18.56 -3.38
CA PHE A 314 2.82 19.76 -2.56
C PHE A 314 2.72 21.03 -3.41
N SER A 315 3.68 21.24 -4.32
CA SER A 315 3.69 22.43 -5.19
C SER A 315 2.54 22.43 -6.18
N ALA A 316 2.20 21.28 -6.77
CA ALA A 316 1.13 21.17 -7.75
C ALA A 316 -0.25 21.45 -7.12
N PHE A 317 -0.52 20.87 -5.95
CA PHE A 317 -1.76 21.13 -5.22
C PHE A 317 -1.85 22.56 -4.70
N ALA A 318 -0.76 23.11 -4.16
CA ALA A 318 -0.71 24.49 -3.68
C ALA A 318 -1.03 25.50 -4.80
N ARG A 319 -0.50 25.32 -6.02
CA ARG A 319 -0.84 26.14 -7.19
C ARG A 319 -2.32 26.11 -7.56
N ASN A 320 -3.05 25.06 -7.16
CA ASN A 320 -4.48 24.91 -7.35
C ASN A 320 -5.30 25.22 -6.08
N GLY A 321 -4.70 25.92 -5.12
CA GLY A 321 -5.39 26.38 -3.91
C GLY A 321 -5.65 25.30 -2.87
N VAL A 322 -4.96 24.16 -2.93
CA VAL A 322 -5.08 23.06 -1.96
C VAL A 322 -3.80 22.92 -1.16
N LYS A 323 -3.89 23.01 0.16
CA LYS A 323 -2.77 22.75 1.07
C LYS A 323 -2.82 21.29 1.50
N LEU A 324 -1.85 20.49 1.07
CA LEU A 324 -1.68 19.11 1.50
C LEU A 324 -0.98 19.02 2.86
N ASN A 325 -1.40 18.06 3.68
CA ASN A 325 -0.74 17.69 4.92
C ASN A 325 -0.55 16.17 4.93
N PRO A 326 0.62 15.64 5.36
CA PRO A 326 0.81 14.22 5.57
C PRO A 326 -0.16 13.71 6.64
N VAL A 327 -0.69 12.51 6.43
CA VAL A 327 -1.63 11.87 7.37
C VAL A 327 -0.92 10.90 8.29
N ASP A 328 0.19 10.31 7.80
CA ASP A 328 0.91 9.28 8.53
C ASP A 328 1.62 9.86 9.75
N ARG A 329 1.34 9.25 10.88
CA ARG A 329 2.14 9.41 12.09
C ARG A 329 3.13 8.26 12.14
N TYR A 330 4.40 8.56 12.39
CA TYR A 330 5.44 7.55 12.47
C TYR A 330 6.39 7.84 13.64
N SER A 331 6.93 6.77 14.19
CA SER A 331 8.05 6.81 15.11
C SER A 331 9.33 6.67 14.30
N HIS A 332 10.28 7.58 14.47
CA HIS A 332 11.58 7.51 13.80
C HIS A 332 12.31 6.21 14.16
N VAL A 333 12.32 5.86 15.43
CA VAL A 333 13.00 4.65 15.95
C VAL A 333 12.39 3.40 15.34
N ASP A 334 11.07 3.26 15.41
CA ASP A 334 10.39 2.05 14.91
C ASP A 334 10.54 1.91 13.41
N HIS A 335 10.42 3.01 12.65
CA HIS A 335 10.57 2.97 11.19
C HIS A 335 12.01 2.67 10.76
N VAL A 336 13.00 3.24 11.42
CA VAL A 336 14.39 2.90 11.14
C VAL A 336 14.68 1.44 11.50
N ALA A 337 14.25 0.97 12.68
CA ALA A 337 14.42 -0.42 13.07
C ALA A 337 13.73 -1.39 12.10
N TRP A 338 12.50 -1.08 11.68
CA TRP A 338 11.74 -1.87 10.72
C TRP A 338 12.44 -2.04 9.37
N TYR A 339 13.13 -0.99 8.91
CA TYR A 339 13.81 -1.00 7.61
C TYR A 339 15.25 -1.51 7.63
N ALA A 340 15.84 -1.74 8.81
CA ALA A 340 17.22 -2.22 8.93
C ALA A 340 17.48 -3.52 8.14
N PRO A 341 16.62 -4.56 8.19
CA PRO A 341 16.80 -5.76 7.37
C PRO A 341 16.78 -5.48 5.86
N ALA A 342 15.92 -4.56 5.40
CA ALA A 342 15.84 -4.19 3.99
C ALA A 342 17.12 -3.51 3.50
N VAL A 343 17.71 -2.66 4.33
CA VAL A 343 19.00 -2.01 4.00
C VAL A 343 20.13 -3.03 3.98
N SER A 344 20.16 -3.96 4.92
CA SER A 344 21.13 -5.06 4.92
C SER A 344 21.01 -5.90 3.65
N ALA A 345 19.80 -6.31 3.29
CA ALA A 345 19.54 -7.05 2.04
C ALA A 345 19.94 -6.23 0.79
N MET A 346 19.72 -4.91 0.81
CA MET A 346 20.16 -4.02 -0.26
C MET A 346 21.69 -3.99 -0.40
N CYS A 347 22.42 -3.96 0.70
CA CYS A 347 23.89 -4.02 0.68
C CYS A 347 24.38 -5.33 0.09
N THR A 348 23.81 -6.46 0.53
CA THR A 348 24.12 -7.79 -0.03
C THR A 348 23.77 -7.85 -1.53
N ARG A 349 22.66 -7.25 -1.94
CA ARG A 349 22.25 -7.20 -3.35
C ARG A 349 23.24 -6.45 -4.24
N LEU A 350 23.97 -5.49 -3.66
CA LEU A 350 25.03 -4.76 -4.37
C LEU A 350 26.28 -5.61 -4.66
N GLU A 351 26.44 -6.79 -4.06
CA GLU A 351 27.56 -7.71 -4.31
C GLU A 351 27.35 -8.57 -5.58
N SER A 352 26.12 -8.60 -6.12
CA SER A 352 25.74 -9.39 -7.29
C SER A 352 25.18 -8.51 -8.43
N PRO A 353 25.13 -8.98 -9.69
CA PRO A 353 24.47 -8.24 -10.77
C PRO A 353 23.01 -7.93 -10.44
N ILE A 354 22.55 -6.70 -10.70
CA ILE A 354 21.16 -6.28 -10.41
C ILE A 354 20.15 -7.11 -11.20
N TYR A 355 20.43 -7.32 -12.49
CA TYR A 355 19.61 -8.18 -13.32
C TYR A 355 20.47 -8.74 -14.47
N PRO A 356 20.33 -10.02 -14.82
CA PRO A 356 21.06 -10.62 -15.95
C PRO A 356 20.77 -9.89 -17.26
N GLY A 357 21.82 -9.48 -17.96
CA GLY A 357 21.69 -8.77 -19.25
C GLY A 357 21.34 -7.29 -19.17
N LEU A 358 21.18 -6.73 -17.95
CA LEU A 358 20.97 -5.30 -17.82
C LEU A 358 22.17 -4.49 -18.33
N ARG A 359 21.92 -3.42 -19.10
CA ARG A 359 23.01 -2.57 -19.60
C ARG A 359 23.85 -2.01 -18.44
N PRO A 360 25.20 -1.99 -18.60
CA PRO A 360 26.12 -1.55 -17.54
C PRO A 360 25.82 -0.14 -17.01
N GLU A 361 25.38 0.80 -17.87
CA GLU A 361 25.06 2.16 -17.49
C GLU A 361 23.82 2.23 -16.59
N LEU A 362 22.81 1.39 -16.86
CA LEU A 362 21.60 1.30 -16.03
C LEU A 362 21.94 0.67 -14.70
N GLU A 363 22.67 -0.41 -14.73
CA GLU A 363 23.14 -1.09 -13.51
C GLU A 363 23.97 -0.16 -12.63
N LYS A 364 24.94 0.58 -13.21
CA LYS A 364 25.75 1.58 -12.51
C LYS A 364 24.87 2.66 -11.85
N ARG A 365 23.83 3.13 -12.55
CA ARG A 365 22.90 4.12 -12.03
C ARG A 365 22.12 3.59 -10.85
N ILE A 366 21.58 2.37 -10.94
CA ILE A 366 20.88 1.70 -9.85
C ILE A 366 21.80 1.53 -8.64
N ARG A 367 22.99 0.93 -8.84
CA ARG A 367 23.97 0.72 -7.78
C ARG A 367 24.34 2.03 -7.05
N ARG A 368 24.64 3.07 -7.82
CA ARG A 368 24.93 4.40 -7.25
C ARG A 368 23.79 4.92 -6.39
N ARG A 369 22.54 4.71 -6.83
CA ARG A 369 21.35 5.13 -6.07
C ARG A 369 21.20 4.33 -4.78
N MET A 370 21.33 3.01 -4.85
CA MET A 370 21.25 2.11 -3.70
C MET A 370 22.33 2.42 -2.67
N THR A 371 23.59 2.58 -3.10
CA THR A 371 24.70 2.96 -2.21
C THR A 371 24.43 4.30 -1.50
N LYS A 372 23.96 5.32 -2.24
CA LYS A 372 23.63 6.61 -1.64
C LYS A 372 22.51 6.50 -0.61
N ILE A 373 21.50 5.68 -0.87
CA ILE A 373 20.38 5.46 0.05
C ILE A 373 20.86 4.73 1.30
N ALA A 374 21.70 3.68 1.17
CA ALA A 374 22.29 2.99 2.31
C ALA A 374 23.08 3.95 3.22
N GLN A 375 23.89 4.84 2.62
CA GLN A 375 24.65 5.85 3.38
C GLN A 375 23.75 6.84 4.11
N LEU A 376 22.69 7.35 3.45
CA LEU A 376 21.73 8.26 4.07
C LEU A 376 20.97 7.58 5.22
N TYR A 377 20.58 6.34 5.03
CA TYR A 377 19.92 5.55 6.06
C TYR A 377 20.84 5.31 7.26
N ALA A 378 22.10 4.90 7.05
CA ALA A 378 23.07 4.66 8.11
C ALA A 378 23.27 5.92 8.95
N HIS A 379 23.47 7.06 8.30
CA HIS A 379 23.63 8.35 9.00
C HIS A 379 22.41 8.72 9.83
N ALA A 380 21.19 8.59 9.28
CA ALA A 380 19.96 8.86 10.03
C ALA A 380 19.78 7.90 11.21
N SER A 381 20.13 6.61 11.03
CA SER A 381 20.04 5.60 12.06
C SER A 381 20.96 5.92 13.24
N GLU A 382 22.21 6.31 12.97
CA GLU A 382 23.18 6.71 14.00
C GLU A 382 22.66 7.89 14.83
N GLN A 383 22.09 8.90 14.18
CA GLN A 383 21.53 10.06 14.90
C GLN A 383 20.32 9.67 15.74
N ILE A 384 19.38 8.90 15.20
CA ILE A 384 18.17 8.47 15.90
C ILE A 384 18.52 7.59 17.10
N ILE A 385 19.45 6.66 16.96
CA ILE A 385 19.91 5.81 18.06
C ILE A 385 20.60 6.66 19.14
N SER A 386 21.40 7.65 18.75
CA SER A 386 22.13 8.53 19.69
C SER A 386 21.22 9.45 20.49
N PHE A 387 20.12 9.94 19.89
CA PHE A 387 19.20 10.88 20.53
C PHE A 387 17.98 10.22 21.18
N GLY A 388 17.80 8.92 21.00
CA GLY A 388 16.66 8.18 21.52
C GLY A 388 15.32 8.57 20.90
N SER A 389 14.24 8.24 21.60
CA SER A 389 12.87 8.44 21.12
C SER A 389 12.32 9.87 21.31
N SER A 390 13.16 10.84 21.69
CA SER A 390 12.71 12.23 21.89
C SER A 390 12.53 12.93 20.54
N PRO A 391 11.27 13.17 20.09
CA PRO A 391 11.00 13.79 18.78
C PRO A 391 11.67 15.16 18.63
N ASP A 392 11.78 15.90 19.72
CA ASP A 392 12.33 17.26 19.75
C ASP A 392 13.86 17.30 19.52
N LEU A 393 14.53 16.16 19.60
CA LEU A 393 15.99 16.07 19.43
C LEU A 393 16.37 15.51 18.05
N VAL A 394 15.41 14.96 17.30
CA VAL A 394 15.65 14.46 15.94
C VAL A 394 15.69 15.66 15.00
N SER A 395 16.81 15.86 14.32
CA SER A 395 16.97 16.96 13.39
C SER A 395 15.93 16.86 12.23
N GLU A 396 15.48 18.01 11.72
CA GLU A 396 14.62 18.06 10.52
C GLU A 396 15.22 17.26 9.34
N ALA A 397 16.54 17.19 9.26
CA ALA A 397 17.23 16.43 8.23
C ALA A 397 17.02 14.92 8.40
N CYS A 398 17.04 14.41 9.63
CA CYS A 398 16.75 13.00 9.95
C CYS A 398 15.28 12.68 9.66
N ASP A 399 14.36 13.53 10.08
CA ASP A 399 12.94 13.41 9.78
C ASP A 399 12.71 13.32 8.28
N ALA A 400 13.33 14.21 7.51
CA ALA A 400 13.24 14.19 6.05
C ALA A 400 13.78 12.90 5.42
N VAL A 401 14.85 12.31 5.99
CA VAL A 401 15.41 11.03 5.53
C VAL A 401 14.43 9.88 5.83
N VAL A 402 13.90 9.80 7.05
CA VAL A 402 12.93 8.76 7.43
C VAL A 402 11.68 8.85 6.58
N ARG A 403 11.09 10.02 6.43
CA ARG A 403 9.93 10.24 5.55
C ARG A 403 10.19 9.85 4.11
N ARG A 404 11.39 10.11 3.62
CA ARG A 404 11.76 9.81 2.24
C ARG A 404 12.05 8.34 2.00
N LEU A 405 12.68 7.65 2.94
CA LEU A 405 13.19 6.29 2.73
C LEU A 405 12.34 5.22 3.41
N CYS A 406 11.79 5.53 4.58
CA CYS A 406 11.15 4.56 5.47
C CYS A 406 9.61 4.65 5.46
N ILE A 407 9.02 5.31 4.48
CA ILE A 407 7.57 5.34 4.27
C ILE A 407 7.30 4.81 2.86
N GLY A 408 6.59 3.69 2.75
CA GLY A 408 6.33 3.04 1.46
C GLY A 408 5.32 3.78 0.59
N LEU A 409 4.32 4.38 1.21
CA LEU A 409 3.25 5.14 0.55
C LEU A 409 3.15 6.53 1.16
N TRP A 410 3.12 7.56 0.33
CA TRP A 410 2.75 8.90 0.78
C TRP A 410 1.24 9.03 0.81
N ARG A 411 0.71 9.39 1.96
CA ARG A 411 -0.71 9.66 2.18
C ARG A 411 -0.90 11.09 2.65
N PHE A 412 -1.74 11.82 1.94
CA PHE A 412 -1.99 13.23 2.21
C PHE A 412 -3.47 13.53 2.30
N ILE A 413 -3.83 14.43 3.19
CA ILE A 413 -5.13 15.10 3.19
C ILE A 413 -4.91 16.58 2.92
N GLY A 414 -5.71 17.12 1.98
CA GLY A 414 -5.69 18.52 1.62
C GLY A 414 -7.06 19.15 1.79
N VAL A 415 -7.04 20.45 2.09
CA VAL A 415 -8.27 21.28 2.12
C VAL A 415 -8.12 22.38 1.08
N LYS A 416 -9.15 22.53 0.24
CA LYS A 416 -9.20 23.62 -0.73
C LYS A 416 -9.52 24.91 -0.03
N ASN A 417 -8.64 25.90 -0.16
CA ASN A 417 -8.86 27.21 0.42
C ASN A 417 -10.20 27.79 -0.07
N PRO A 418 -10.97 28.43 0.82
CA PRO A 418 -12.09 29.23 0.39
C PRO A 418 -11.58 30.25 -0.64
N ARG A 419 -12.17 30.31 -1.83
CA ARG A 419 -11.91 31.45 -2.70
C ARG A 419 -12.33 32.66 -1.89
N ASN A 420 -11.40 33.56 -1.59
CA ASN A 420 -11.77 34.87 -1.12
C ASN A 420 -12.77 35.39 -2.14
N GLY A 421 -14.02 35.55 -1.72
CA GLY A 421 -15.05 36.07 -2.60
C GLY A 421 -14.48 37.30 -3.26
N ALA A 422 -14.58 37.37 -4.59
CA ALA A 422 -14.37 38.60 -5.30
C ALA A 422 -15.30 39.65 -4.63
N ALA A 423 -14.66 40.56 -3.90
CA ALA A 423 -15.32 41.74 -3.37
C ALA A 423 -15.75 42.64 -4.51
#